data_ef0bed7b9942c973353e48c1f89efd35
#
_entry.id   ef0bed7b9942c973353e48c1f89efd35
#
_cell.length_a   1.000
_cell.length_b   1.000
_cell.length_c   1.000
_cell.angle_alpha   90.00
_cell.angle_beta   90.00
_cell.angle_gamma   90.00
#
_symmetry.space_group_name_H-M   'P 1'
#
loop_
_entity.id
_entity.type
_entity.pdbx_description
1 polymer ?
#
loop_
_entity_poly.entity_id
_entity_poly.type
_entity_poly.pdbx_seq_one_letter_code
_entity_poly.pdbx_strand_id
1 'polypeptide(L)'
;MDLLVAGTACATLAPLVAGIAVATWLEDSGPPLFMQSRVGRQRTPFTILKLRSMQEQRVTRVGRWLRRTGIDELPQFVNVLRGEMSVVGPRPLTQQDVERLGWHEPPDDWRFDVSPGITGLSQLLAGSAARSTRRLDRLYLQRQSLLLDMRLIALTFAVNVVGKRNVRRWLKAAERE
;
A
#
# COMPACT_ATOMS: atom_id res chain seq x y z
N MET A 1 -13.10 -4.13 11.01
CA MET A 1 -13.15 -4.15 9.54
C MET A 1 -11.94 -4.89 8.96
N ASP A 2 -10.74 -4.53 9.35
CA ASP A 2 -9.48 -5.04 8.80
C ASP A 2 -9.37 -6.57 8.76
N LEU A 3 -9.65 -7.25 9.88
CA LEU A 3 -9.55 -8.72 9.94
C LEU A 3 -10.56 -9.42 9.01
N LEU A 4 -11.77 -8.89 8.86
CA LEU A 4 -12.77 -9.45 7.94
C LEU A 4 -12.34 -9.27 6.48
N VAL A 5 -11.92 -8.05 6.11
CA VAL A 5 -11.45 -7.77 4.75
C VAL A 5 -10.19 -8.59 4.44
N ALA A 6 -9.21 -8.59 5.34
CA ALA A 6 -7.97 -9.32 5.12
C ALA A 6 -8.17 -10.85 5.11
N GLY A 7 -9.01 -11.38 6.00
CA GLY A 7 -9.33 -12.82 6.03
C GLY A 7 -10.02 -13.26 4.74
N THR A 8 -11.02 -12.51 4.28
CA THR A 8 -11.71 -12.78 3.01
C THR A 8 -10.74 -12.66 1.82
N ALA A 9 -9.93 -11.60 1.78
CA ALA A 9 -8.94 -11.42 0.72
C ALA A 9 -7.91 -12.56 0.70
N CYS A 10 -7.35 -12.96 1.84
CA CYS A 10 -6.42 -14.07 1.92
C CYS A 10 -7.06 -15.37 1.43
N ALA A 11 -8.27 -15.69 1.89
CA ALA A 11 -8.95 -16.92 1.50
C ALA A 11 -9.28 -16.97 0.00
N THR A 12 -9.78 -15.87 -0.56
CA THR A 12 -10.22 -15.83 -1.96
C THR A 12 -9.07 -15.64 -2.96
N LEU A 13 -8.03 -14.88 -2.58
CA LEU A 13 -6.92 -14.54 -3.48
C LEU A 13 -5.69 -15.45 -3.32
N ALA A 14 -5.66 -16.36 -2.32
CA ALA A 14 -4.54 -17.27 -2.11
C ALA A 14 -4.18 -18.10 -3.37
N PRO A 15 -5.16 -18.70 -4.12
CA PRO A 15 -4.82 -19.44 -5.34
C PRO A 15 -4.19 -18.55 -6.41
N LEU A 16 -4.68 -17.32 -6.57
CA LEU A 16 -4.13 -16.33 -7.50
C LEU A 16 -2.69 -15.96 -7.12
N VAL A 17 -2.46 -15.63 -5.84
CA VAL A 17 -1.12 -15.30 -5.32
C VAL A 17 -0.16 -16.45 -5.52
N ALA A 18 -0.59 -17.69 -5.26
CA ALA A 18 0.21 -18.88 -5.47
C ALA A 18 0.58 -19.08 -6.96
N GLY A 19 -0.39 -18.95 -7.86
CA GLY A 19 -0.15 -19.04 -9.30
C GLY A 19 0.85 -17.97 -9.81
N ILE A 20 0.73 -16.73 -9.31
CA ILE A 20 1.67 -15.65 -9.66
C ILE A 20 3.04 -15.91 -9.04
N ALA A 21 3.11 -16.44 -7.82
CA ALA A 21 4.38 -16.82 -7.19
C ALA A 21 5.14 -17.87 -8.02
N VAL A 22 4.42 -18.87 -8.54
CA VAL A 22 4.98 -19.86 -9.48
C VAL A 22 5.44 -19.17 -10.77
N ALA A 23 4.63 -18.30 -11.38
CA ALA A 23 5.02 -17.57 -12.60
C ALA A 23 6.27 -16.70 -12.39
N THR A 24 6.38 -16.03 -11.24
CA THR A 24 7.55 -15.23 -10.87
C THR A 24 8.79 -16.10 -10.69
N TRP A 25 8.64 -17.28 -10.07
CA TRP A 25 9.72 -18.24 -9.89
C TRP A 25 10.18 -18.84 -11.24
N LEU A 26 9.25 -19.16 -12.13
CA LEU A 26 9.55 -19.69 -13.46
C LEU A 26 10.28 -18.67 -14.36
N GLU A 27 10.06 -17.38 -14.15
CA GLU A 27 10.69 -16.32 -14.96
C GLU A 27 12.22 -16.23 -14.71
N ASP A 28 12.65 -16.39 -13.45
CA ASP A 28 14.04 -16.12 -13.07
C ASP A 28 14.60 -17.00 -11.93
N SER A 29 13.87 -18.06 -11.54
CA SER A 29 14.25 -19.05 -10.50
C SER A 29 14.55 -18.44 -9.12
N GLY A 30 14.20 -17.19 -8.88
CA GLY A 30 14.44 -16.51 -7.60
C GLY A 30 13.22 -16.56 -6.65
N PRO A 31 13.37 -16.14 -5.39
CA PRO A 31 12.30 -16.19 -4.40
C PRO A 31 11.10 -15.34 -4.88
N PRO A 32 9.86 -15.89 -4.89
CA PRO A 32 8.70 -15.16 -5.40
C PRO A 32 8.22 -14.03 -4.49
N LEU A 33 8.60 -14.07 -3.20
CA LEU A 33 8.26 -13.04 -2.22
C LEU A 33 9.43 -12.08 -2.00
N PHE A 34 9.11 -10.81 -1.96
CA PHE A 34 9.98 -9.73 -1.52
C PHE A 34 9.60 -9.33 -0.11
N MET A 35 10.60 -9.22 0.75
CA MET A 35 10.46 -8.84 2.15
C MET A 35 11.34 -7.63 2.45
N GLN A 36 10.79 -6.64 3.16
CA GLN A 36 11.53 -5.44 3.53
C GLN A 36 11.06 -4.92 4.89
N SER A 37 12.01 -4.50 5.73
CA SER A 37 11.69 -3.85 7.00
C SER A 37 11.03 -2.48 6.76
N ARG A 38 9.95 -2.22 7.51
CA ARG A 38 9.20 -0.96 7.51
C ARG A 38 8.94 -0.50 8.94
N VAL A 39 8.68 0.79 9.09
CA VAL A 39 8.28 1.40 10.35
C VAL A 39 6.76 1.29 10.46
N GLY A 40 6.30 0.59 11.49
CA GLY A 40 4.90 0.38 11.81
C GLY A 40 4.39 1.33 12.90
N ARG A 41 3.28 0.92 13.52
CA ARG A 41 2.68 1.65 14.65
C ARG A 41 3.66 1.75 15.81
N GLN A 42 3.65 2.89 16.51
CA GLN A 42 4.57 3.20 17.62
C GLN A 42 6.05 2.96 17.24
N ARG A 43 6.39 3.23 15.99
CA ARG A 43 7.72 3.03 15.41
C ARG A 43 8.24 1.58 15.51
N THR A 44 7.38 0.62 15.83
CA THR A 44 7.75 -0.80 15.87
C THR A 44 8.08 -1.29 14.46
N PRO A 45 9.27 -1.84 14.22
CA PRO A 45 9.62 -2.37 12.91
C PRO A 45 8.82 -3.63 12.61
N PHE A 46 8.39 -3.80 11.35
CA PHE A 46 7.77 -5.02 10.84
C PHE A 46 8.27 -5.34 9.44
N THR A 47 8.06 -6.57 8.98
CA THR A 47 8.46 -7.01 7.65
C THR A 47 7.26 -7.00 6.71
N ILE A 48 7.25 -6.07 5.75
CA ILE A 48 6.22 -6.02 4.70
C ILE A 48 6.43 -7.16 3.71
N LEU A 49 5.33 -7.79 3.30
CA LEU A 49 5.29 -8.88 2.33
C LEU A 49 4.78 -8.38 0.98
N LYS A 50 5.49 -8.67 -0.10
CA LYS A 50 5.06 -8.36 -1.48
C LYS A 50 5.43 -9.50 -2.42
N LEU A 51 4.75 -9.60 -3.56
CA LEU A 51 5.26 -10.40 -4.65
C LEU A 51 6.47 -9.69 -5.29
N ARG A 52 7.53 -10.44 -5.56
CA ARG A 52 8.73 -9.89 -6.17
C ARG A 52 8.43 -9.43 -7.60
N SER A 53 8.73 -8.17 -7.86
CA SER A 53 8.53 -7.53 -9.16
C SER A 53 9.82 -7.05 -9.83
N MET A 54 10.96 -7.26 -9.17
CA MET A 54 12.28 -6.86 -9.66
C MET A 54 13.32 -7.94 -9.38
N GLN A 55 14.31 -8.02 -10.27
CA GLN A 55 15.54 -8.80 -10.11
C GLN A 55 16.71 -7.88 -10.49
N GLU A 56 17.77 -7.86 -9.66
CA GLU A 56 18.95 -7.02 -9.89
C GLU A 56 18.65 -5.57 -10.29
N GLN A 57 17.71 -4.94 -9.57
CA GLN A 57 17.21 -3.59 -9.83
C GLN A 57 16.45 -3.39 -11.16
N ARG A 58 16.21 -4.45 -11.93
CA ARG A 58 15.42 -4.42 -13.16
C ARG A 58 14.02 -4.97 -12.92
N VAL A 59 13.00 -4.31 -13.47
CA VAL A 59 11.61 -4.78 -13.40
C VAL A 59 11.45 -5.97 -14.36
N THR A 60 11.01 -7.13 -13.83
CA THR A 60 10.77 -8.33 -14.64
C THR A 60 9.51 -8.17 -15.52
N ARG A 61 9.24 -9.10 -16.45
CA ARG A 61 8.03 -9.05 -17.30
C ARG A 61 6.77 -9.21 -16.44
N VAL A 62 6.74 -10.24 -15.59
CA VAL A 62 5.66 -10.47 -14.61
C VAL A 62 5.58 -9.29 -13.66
N GLY A 63 6.70 -8.80 -13.14
CA GLY A 63 6.78 -7.66 -12.22
C GLY A 63 6.20 -6.36 -12.79
N ARG A 64 6.32 -6.13 -14.11
CA ARG A 64 5.72 -4.96 -14.77
C ARG A 64 4.19 -5.00 -14.71
N TRP A 65 3.62 -6.17 -14.95
CA TRP A 65 2.17 -6.38 -14.84
C TRP A 65 1.70 -6.25 -13.38
N LEU A 66 2.42 -6.87 -12.44
CA LEU A 66 2.13 -6.79 -11.00
C LEU A 66 2.06 -5.34 -10.51
N ARG A 67 3.09 -4.53 -10.84
CA ARG A 67 3.15 -3.10 -10.46
C ARG A 67 2.06 -2.26 -11.11
N ARG A 68 1.67 -2.60 -12.34
CA ARG A 68 0.61 -1.88 -13.04
C ARG A 68 -0.76 -2.13 -12.41
N THR A 69 -1.00 -3.33 -11.92
CA THR A 69 -2.27 -3.77 -11.33
C THR A 69 -2.33 -3.63 -9.81
N GLY A 70 -1.18 -3.40 -9.14
CA GLY A 70 -1.09 -3.37 -7.67
C GLY A 70 -1.21 -4.75 -7.02
N ILE A 71 -1.24 -5.83 -7.80
CA ILE A 71 -1.38 -7.21 -7.31
C ILE A 71 -0.14 -7.66 -6.51
N ASP A 72 1.03 -7.02 -6.74
CA ASP A 72 2.24 -7.27 -5.94
C ASP A 72 2.04 -6.98 -4.45
N GLU A 73 1.05 -6.20 -4.09
CA GLU A 73 0.77 -5.82 -2.70
C GLU A 73 -0.22 -6.77 -1.98
N LEU A 74 -0.82 -7.75 -2.68
CA LEU A 74 -1.77 -8.70 -2.07
C LEU A 74 -1.21 -9.47 -0.86
N PRO A 75 0.07 -9.90 -0.81
CA PRO A 75 0.60 -10.55 0.39
C PRO A 75 0.57 -9.69 1.65
N GLN A 76 0.41 -8.36 1.55
CA GLN A 76 0.28 -7.47 2.71
C GLN A 76 -1.00 -7.73 3.52
N PHE A 77 -2.02 -8.39 2.97
CA PHE A 77 -3.17 -8.82 3.76
C PHE A 77 -2.77 -9.77 4.90
N VAL A 78 -1.69 -10.52 4.75
CA VAL A 78 -1.10 -11.31 5.85
C VAL A 78 -0.54 -10.39 6.95
N ASN A 79 0.08 -9.26 6.59
CA ASN A 79 0.52 -8.27 7.58
C ASN A 79 -0.67 -7.65 8.33
N VAL A 80 -1.81 -7.45 7.64
CA VAL A 80 -3.04 -6.99 8.30
C VAL A 80 -3.56 -8.04 9.29
N LEU A 81 -3.60 -9.31 8.92
CA LEU A 81 -4.01 -10.41 9.83
C LEU A 81 -3.09 -10.53 11.05
N ARG A 82 -1.79 -10.19 10.89
CA ARG A 82 -0.82 -10.15 12.00
C ARG A 82 -0.95 -8.89 12.88
N GLY A 83 -1.82 -7.93 12.52
CA GLY A 83 -1.95 -6.65 13.25
C GLY A 83 -0.83 -5.65 12.98
N GLU A 84 0.08 -5.94 12.04
CA GLU A 84 1.20 -5.06 11.69
C GLU A 84 0.78 -3.91 10.77
N MET A 85 -0.32 -4.10 10.02
CA MET A 85 -0.90 -3.15 9.07
C MET A 85 -2.42 -3.05 9.23
N SER A 86 -2.99 -2.00 8.64
CA SER A 86 -4.42 -1.83 8.36
C SER A 86 -4.67 -1.92 6.85
N VAL A 87 -5.90 -2.16 6.44
CA VAL A 87 -6.28 -2.06 5.01
C VAL A 87 -6.14 -0.62 4.54
N VAL A 88 -6.60 0.34 5.34
CA VAL A 88 -6.52 1.78 5.02
C VAL A 88 -5.69 2.51 6.08
N GLY A 89 -4.71 3.30 5.64
CA GLY A 89 -3.83 4.05 6.54
C GLY A 89 -2.71 4.77 5.82
N PRO A 90 -1.84 5.45 6.57
CA PRO A 90 -0.62 6.06 6.03
C PRO A 90 0.29 5.02 5.37
N ARG A 91 1.01 5.40 4.31
CA ARG A 91 1.92 4.49 3.60
C ARG A 91 3.03 3.98 4.53
N PRO A 92 3.32 2.65 4.60
CA PRO A 92 4.47 2.14 5.36
C PRO A 92 5.80 2.64 4.77
N LEU A 93 6.62 3.29 5.60
CA LEU A 93 7.92 3.86 5.22
C LEU A 93 9.06 2.95 5.68
N THR A 94 10.19 2.99 4.95
CA THR A 94 11.46 2.47 5.47
C THR A 94 12.04 3.43 6.50
N GLN A 95 12.97 2.96 7.33
CA GLN A 95 13.71 3.82 8.24
C GLN A 95 14.44 4.93 7.46
N GLN A 96 15.05 4.61 6.33
CA GLN A 96 15.71 5.57 5.44
C GLN A 96 14.74 6.63 4.89
N ASP A 97 13.47 6.23 4.57
CA ASP A 97 12.46 7.20 4.15
C ASP A 97 12.08 8.15 5.27
N VAL A 98 11.95 7.64 6.51
CA VAL A 98 11.65 8.46 7.69
C VAL A 98 12.74 9.51 7.91
N GLU A 99 14.00 9.12 7.84
CA GLU A 99 15.16 10.01 7.97
C GLU A 99 15.22 11.04 6.84
N ARG A 100 15.14 10.57 5.58
CA ARG A 100 15.18 11.45 4.40
C ARG A 100 14.05 12.49 4.39
N LEU A 101 12.87 12.14 4.93
CA LEU A 101 11.71 13.03 4.99
C LEU A 101 11.73 13.94 6.23
N GLY A 102 12.69 13.77 7.15
CA GLY A 102 12.77 14.51 8.40
C GLY A 102 11.62 14.18 9.38
N TRP A 103 11.09 12.94 9.34
CA TRP A 103 9.96 12.51 10.16
C TRP A 103 10.40 11.67 11.37
N HIS A 104 11.63 11.90 11.83
CA HIS A 104 12.22 11.23 12.98
C HIS A 104 11.98 11.97 14.30
N GLU A 105 11.49 13.24 14.24
CA GLU A 105 11.25 14.10 15.40
C GLU A 105 9.78 14.55 15.51
N PRO A 106 9.32 14.93 16.72
CA PRO A 106 8.06 15.66 16.85
C PRO A 106 8.09 16.90 15.94
N PRO A 107 7.00 17.27 15.27
CA PRO A 107 5.59 16.92 15.51
C PRO A 107 5.04 15.79 14.64
N ASP A 108 5.84 14.87 14.10
CA ASP A 108 5.36 13.87 13.14
C ASP A 108 5.02 12.50 13.76
N ASP A 109 5.14 12.35 15.07
CA ASP A 109 4.82 11.12 15.79
C ASP A 109 3.36 10.68 15.61
N TRP A 110 2.42 11.64 15.43
CA TRP A 110 1.01 11.36 15.15
C TRP A 110 0.79 10.35 14.00
N ARG A 111 1.72 10.30 13.06
CA ARG A 111 1.66 9.39 11.92
C ARG A 111 1.92 7.95 12.32
N PHE A 112 2.70 7.74 13.36
CA PHE A 112 3.06 6.44 13.91
C PHE A 112 2.13 5.99 15.05
N ASP A 113 1.14 6.79 15.43
CA ASP A 113 0.11 6.38 16.39
C ASP A 113 -0.88 5.36 15.81
N VAL A 114 -0.91 5.23 14.48
CA VAL A 114 -1.79 4.33 13.74
C VAL A 114 -1.00 3.30 12.93
N SER A 115 -1.63 2.18 12.64
CA SER A 115 -1.05 1.17 11.76
C SER A 115 -0.95 1.69 10.32
N PRO A 116 0.16 1.44 9.61
CA PRO A 116 0.28 1.78 8.19
C PRO A 116 -0.71 0.97 7.35
N GLY A 117 -1.18 1.56 6.23
CA GLY A 117 -2.19 0.97 5.36
C GLY A 117 -1.64 0.36 4.07
N ILE A 118 -2.32 -0.67 3.56
CA ILE A 118 -2.13 -1.17 2.20
C ILE A 118 -2.50 -0.06 1.22
N THR A 119 -3.63 0.63 1.44
CA THR A 119 -4.05 1.82 0.72
C THR A 119 -4.22 3.01 1.66
N GLY A 120 -4.40 4.20 1.09
CA GLY A 120 -4.65 5.41 1.87
C GLY A 120 -4.72 6.66 1.00
N LEU A 121 -5.19 7.74 1.62
CA LEU A 121 -5.45 9.00 0.92
C LEU A 121 -4.18 9.54 0.22
N SER A 122 -3.03 9.47 0.86
CA SER A 122 -1.77 9.91 0.29
C SER A 122 -1.29 9.02 -0.87
N GLN A 123 -1.48 7.69 -0.79
CA GLN A 123 -1.11 6.77 -1.87
C GLN A 123 -1.91 7.05 -3.15
N LEU A 124 -3.19 7.40 -3.01
CA LEU A 124 -4.07 7.68 -4.14
C LEU A 124 -3.84 9.08 -4.73
N LEU A 125 -3.74 10.11 -3.90
CA LEU A 125 -3.78 11.52 -4.31
C LEU A 125 -2.42 12.20 -4.32
N ALA A 126 -1.48 11.83 -3.43
CA ALA A 126 -0.17 12.47 -3.42
C ALA A 126 0.61 12.16 -4.69
N GLY A 127 1.33 13.17 -5.18
CA GLY A 127 2.44 12.97 -6.08
C GLY A 127 3.67 12.46 -5.31
N SER A 128 4.87 12.74 -5.81
CA SER A 128 6.15 12.40 -5.17
C SER A 128 6.57 13.36 -4.04
N ALA A 129 5.80 14.42 -3.78
CA ALA A 129 6.18 15.47 -2.83
C ALA A 129 5.85 15.08 -1.38
N ALA A 130 6.86 15.09 -0.50
CA ALA A 130 6.73 14.78 0.93
C ALA A 130 5.68 15.64 1.66
N ARG A 131 5.60 16.95 1.34
CA ARG A 131 4.62 17.86 1.95
C ARG A 131 3.17 17.47 1.64
N SER A 132 2.88 17.03 0.41
CA SER A 132 1.54 16.56 0.04
C SER A 132 1.19 15.28 0.78
N THR A 133 2.14 14.36 0.94
CA THR A 133 1.95 13.12 1.69
C THR A 133 1.60 13.40 3.15
N ARG A 134 2.40 14.25 3.83
CA ARG A 134 2.15 14.63 5.23
C ARG A 134 0.76 15.25 5.42
N ARG A 135 0.38 16.21 4.55
CA ARG A 135 -0.93 16.88 4.61
C ARG A 135 -2.09 15.88 4.42
N LEU A 136 -1.98 14.98 3.45
CA LEU A 136 -3.02 14.01 3.15
C LEU A 136 -3.13 12.93 4.21
N ASP A 137 -2.02 12.46 4.78
CA ASP A 137 -2.04 11.52 5.90
C ASP A 137 -2.70 12.15 7.13
N ARG A 138 -2.37 13.42 7.46
CA ARG A 138 -3.00 14.15 8.57
C ARG A 138 -4.50 14.35 8.33
N LEU A 139 -4.89 14.74 7.11
CA LEU A 139 -6.30 14.91 6.74
C LEU A 139 -7.08 13.59 6.89
N TYR A 140 -6.49 12.48 6.46
CA TYR A 140 -7.08 11.16 6.64
C TYR A 140 -7.35 10.86 8.11
N LEU A 141 -6.34 11.02 8.97
CA LEU A 141 -6.48 10.72 10.40
C LEU A 141 -7.52 11.61 11.10
N GLN A 142 -7.64 12.89 10.69
CA GLN A 142 -8.65 13.79 11.23
C GLN A 142 -10.08 13.44 10.79
N ARG A 143 -10.24 12.79 9.64
CA ARG A 143 -11.55 12.45 9.04
C ARG A 143 -11.80 10.95 8.95
N GLN A 144 -10.98 10.14 9.61
CA GLN A 144 -11.09 8.69 9.56
C GLN A 144 -12.50 8.23 9.94
N SER A 145 -13.11 7.47 9.05
CA SER A 145 -14.43 6.87 9.23
C SER A 145 -14.56 5.64 8.34
N LEU A 146 -15.43 4.71 8.74
CA LEU A 146 -15.69 3.51 7.95
C LEU A 146 -16.11 3.84 6.50
N LEU A 147 -16.92 4.89 6.31
CA LEU A 147 -17.35 5.34 4.99
C LEU A 147 -16.19 5.85 4.14
N LEU A 148 -15.27 6.62 4.74
CA LEU A 148 -14.06 7.09 4.06
C LEU A 148 -13.17 5.90 3.68
N ASP A 149 -12.96 4.94 4.57
CA ASP A 149 -12.16 3.76 4.30
C ASP A 149 -12.73 2.94 3.13
N MET A 150 -14.04 2.70 3.11
CA MET A 150 -14.71 2.00 2.01
C MET A 150 -14.55 2.75 0.67
N ARG A 151 -14.64 4.10 0.68
CA ARG A 151 -14.39 4.91 -0.51
C ARG A 151 -12.94 4.81 -0.99
N LEU A 152 -11.97 4.82 -0.08
CA LEU A 152 -10.56 4.70 -0.44
C LEU A 152 -10.24 3.31 -1.00
N ILE A 153 -10.82 2.24 -0.46
CA ILE A 153 -10.69 0.88 -0.99
C ILE A 153 -11.26 0.82 -2.42
N ALA A 154 -12.48 1.33 -2.63
CA ALA A 154 -13.12 1.34 -3.95
C ALA A 154 -12.30 2.16 -4.97
N LEU A 155 -11.79 3.35 -4.57
CA LEU A 155 -10.92 4.17 -5.42
C LEU A 155 -9.60 3.48 -5.74
N THR A 156 -9.02 2.75 -4.80
CA THR A 156 -7.79 1.97 -5.03
C THR A 156 -8.03 0.90 -6.09
N PHE A 157 -9.13 0.18 -5.98
CA PHE A 157 -9.52 -0.81 -6.98
C PHE A 157 -9.71 -0.15 -8.36
N ALA A 158 -10.44 0.96 -8.43
CA ALA A 158 -10.63 1.71 -9.68
C ALA A 158 -9.29 2.19 -10.27
N VAL A 159 -8.36 2.68 -9.43
CA VAL A 159 -7.01 3.10 -9.88
C VAL A 159 -6.23 1.94 -10.47
N ASN A 160 -6.32 0.75 -9.86
CA ASN A 160 -5.60 -0.44 -10.33
C ASN A 160 -6.18 -0.98 -11.66
N VAL A 161 -7.50 -0.86 -11.89
CA VAL A 161 -8.16 -1.30 -13.11
C VAL A 161 -8.04 -0.28 -14.25
N VAL A 162 -8.37 0.98 -13.96
CA VAL A 162 -8.52 2.04 -14.99
C VAL A 162 -7.27 2.91 -15.14
N GLY A 163 -6.41 2.90 -14.14
CA GLY A 163 -5.17 3.67 -14.09
C GLY A 163 -5.32 5.05 -13.41
N LYS A 164 -4.28 5.43 -12.68
CA LYS A 164 -4.25 6.63 -11.82
C LYS A 164 -4.58 7.94 -12.56
N ARG A 165 -4.18 8.07 -13.83
CA ARG A 165 -4.47 9.29 -14.62
C ARG A 165 -5.97 9.47 -14.90
N ASN A 166 -6.67 8.40 -15.22
CA ASN A 166 -8.09 8.45 -15.55
C ASN A 166 -8.92 8.75 -14.31
N VAL A 167 -8.63 8.08 -13.19
CA VAL A 167 -9.32 8.33 -11.92
C VAL A 167 -9.12 9.78 -11.46
N ARG A 168 -7.92 10.35 -11.58
CA ARG A 168 -7.67 11.76 -11.27
C ARG A 168 -8.45 12.74 -12.17
N ARG A 169 -8.65 12.40 -13.45
CA ARG A 169 -9.50 13.22 -14.35
C ARG A 169 -10.95 13.19 -13.89
N TRP A 170 -11.48 12.04 -13.50
CA TRP A 170 -12.85 11.91 -13.00
C TRP A 170 -13.07 12.70 -11.70
N LEU A 171 -12.15 12.58 -10.76
CA LEU A 171 -12.22 13.33 -9.50
C LEU A 171 -12.22 14.84 -9.74
N LYS A 172 -11.36 15.35 -10.66
CA LYS A 172 -11.35 16.78 -11.02
C LYS A 172 -12.59 17.24 -11.81
N ALA A 173 -13.24 16.35 -12.54
CA ALA A 173 -14.50 16.67 -13.21
C ALA A 173 -15.63 16.81 -12.19
N ALA A 174 -15.71 15.89 -11.22
CA ALA A 174 -16.70 15.91 -10.14
C ALA A 174 -16.55 17.08 -9.14
N GLU A 175 -15.36 17.72 -9.07
CA GLU A 175 -15.16 18.93 -8.25
C GLU A 175 -15.66 20.21 -8.93
N ARG A 176 -16.05 20.15 -10.21
CA ARG A 176 -16.48 21.31 -11.02
C ARG A 176 -18.00 21.38 -11.21
N GLU A 177 -18.71 20.34 -10.81
CA GLU A 177 -20.17 20.27 -10.73
C GLU A 177 -20.67 20.58 -9.31
#